data_d1b4761f82faa144c38c7a9c90fc573d
#
_entry.id   d1b4761f82faa144c38c7a9c90fc573d
#
_cell.length_a   1.000
_cell.length_b   1.000
_cell.length_c   1.000
_cell.angle_alpha   90.00
_cell.angle_beta   90.00
_cell.angle_gamma   90.00
#
_symmetry.space_group_name_H-M   'P 1'
#
loop_
_entity.id
_entity.type
_entity.pdbx_description
1 polymer ?
#
loop_
_entity_poly.entity_id
_entity_poly.type
_entity_poly.pdbx_seq_one_letter_code
_entity_poly.pdbx_strand_id
1 'polypeptide(L)'
;MSDCNKDKIKDKVNRRLEIYGVIDNKMAIEIIKSLRDIIDEDEEIVARNMEKTDKYKEPLEPVEIYFNSPGGSVNAGCAILSIMEELEAPVIGHIIGQCASMAVYLFLSCDIRTGTRFSQIAIHGTGYQGLGLTGYLEEMESIIKADKQLSRELDSIVLEKTKLTRKELRESETCLKFFGYKEAKKKGFYTHDVYNFENPEID
;
A
#
# COMPACT_ATOMS: atom_id res chain seq x y z
N MET A 1 29.79 9.78 -43.75
CA MET A 1 28.80 10.56 -42.96
C MET A 1 28.30 9.62 -41.90
N SER A 2 28.82 9.80 -40.67
CA SER A 2 28.58 8.93 -39.56
C SER A 2 27.22 9.31 -38.94
N ASP A 3 26.26 8.40 -39.01
CA ASP A 3 25.05 8.49 -38.21
C ASP A 3 25.46 8.33 -36.72
N CYS A 4 25.46 9.45 -36.05
CA CYS A 4 25.59 9.51 -34.61
C CYS A 4 24.31 8.95 -34.00
N ASN A 5 24.35 7.69 -33.61
CA ASN A 5 23.31 7.04 -32.84
C ASN A 5 23.19 7.81 -31.51
N LYS A 6 22.23 8.73 -31.46
CA LYS A 6 21.82 9.36 -30.21
C LYS A 6 21.02 8.30 -29.47
N ASP A 7 21.69 7.49 -28.68
CA ASP A 7 21.07 6.79 -27.59
C ASP A 7 20.36 7.84 -26.74
N LYS A 8 19.04 7.96 -26.93
CA LYS A 8 18.19 8.71 -26.03
C LYS A 8 18.35 8.03 -24.68
N ILE A 9 19.07 8.66 -23.77
CA ILE A 9 19.03 8.29 -22.36
C ILE A 9 17.56 8.37 -21.99
N LYS A 10 16.95 7.20 -21.78
CA LYS A 10 15.56 7.10 -21.30
C LYS A 10 15.61 7.66 -19.87
N ASP A 11 14.84 8.70 -19.60
CA ASP A 11 14.77 9.23 -18.24
C ASP A 11 14.32 8.09 -17.30
N LYS A 12 15.05 7.91 -16.20
CA LYS A 12 14.78 6.86 -15.23
C LYS A 12 13.37 7.05 -14.64
N VAL A 13 12.61 5.97 -14.56
CA VAL A 13 11.26 6.00 -13.99
C VAL A 13 11.31 6.40 -12.51
N ASN A 14 10.39 7.27 -12.10
CA ASN A 14 10.28 7.68 -10.70
C ASN A 14 9.69 6.55 -9.86
N ARG A 15 10.48 6.05 -8.90
CA ARG A 15 10.09 4.95 -7.99
C ARG A 15 9.62 5.45 -6.62
N ARG A 16 9.43 6.76 -6.46
CA ARG A 16 8.86 7.37 -5.26
C ARG A 16 7.45 7.83 -5.53
N LEU A 17 6.50 7.22 -4.85
CA LEU A 17 5.08 7.46 -4.97
C LEU A 17 4.53 8.04 -3.66
N GLU A 18 3.48 8.82 -3.76
CA GLU A 18 2.85 9.47 -2.62
C GLU A 18 1.35 9.15 -2.59
N ILE A 19 0.88 8.57 -1.48
CA ILE A 19 -0.55 8.40 -1.18
C ILE A 19 -0.91 9.47 -0.16
N TYR A 20 -1.25 10.64 -0.67
CA TYR A 20 -1.52 11.85 0.10
C TYR A 20 -2.98 12.28 -0.04
N GLY A 21 -3.68 12.43 1.09
CA GLY A 21 -5.11 12.81 1.09
C GLY A 21 -6.03 11.62 0.84
N VAL A 22 -7.23 11.89 0.31
CA VAL A 22 -8.27 10.88 0.11
C VAL A 22 -7.95 9.99 -1.08
N ILE A 23 -8.05 8.69 -0.89
CA ILE A 23 -7.92 7.70 -1.97
C ILE A 23 -9.22 7.72 -2.79
N ASP A 24 -9.15 8.29 -3.97
CA ASP A 24 -10.24 8.36 -4.95
C ASP A 24 -9.80 7.78 -6.31
N ASN A 25 -10.68 7.78 -7.28
CA ASN A 25 -10.38 7.27 -8.61
C ASN A 25 -9.27 8.06 -9.31
N LYS A 26 -9.14 9.36 -9.05
CA LYS A 26 -8.09 10.19 -9.65
C LYS A 26 -6.72 9.76 -9.12
N MET A 27 -6.57 9.68 -7.80
CA MET A 27 -5.34 9.18 -7.17
C MET A 27 -5.02 7.77 -7.66
N ALA A 28 -6.02 6.87 -7.72
CA ALA A 28 -5.80 5.50 -8.17
C ALA A 28 -5.24 5.45 -9.60
N ILE A 29 -5.79 6.25 -10.54
CA ILE A 29 -5.29 6.31 -11.92
C ILE A 29 -3.84 6.79 -11.96
N GLU A 30 -3.48 7.82 -11.18
CA GLU A 30 -2.13 8.37 -11.14
C GLU A 30 -1.12 7.34 -10.57
N ILE A 31 -1.46 6.69 -9.46
CA ILE A 31 -0.60 5.66 -8.83
C ILE A 31 -0.46 4.44 -9.74
N ILE A 32 -1.56 3.92 -10.29
CA ILE A 32 -1.55 2.77 -11.19
C ILE A 32 -0.69 3.04 -12.43
N LYS A 33 -0.80 4.24 -13.00
CA LYS A 33 0.05 4.62 -14.14
C LYS A 33 1.53 4.55 -13.76
N SER A 34 1.91 5.15 -12.64
CA SER A 34 3.30 5.14 -12.18
C SER A 34 3.79 3.73 -11.86
N LEU A 35 2.96 2.87 -11.26
CA LEU A 35 3.31 1.47 -11.00
C LEU A 35 3.51 0.68 -12.30
N ARG A 36 2.67 0.92 -13.32
CA ARG A 36 2.84 0.28 -14.64
C ARG A 36 4.11 0.72 -15.34
N ASP A 37 4.44 2.02 -15.28
CA ASP A 37 5.69 2.53 -15.85
C ASP A 37 6.92 1.85 -15.17
N ILE A 38 6.83 1.54 -13.86
CA ILE A 38 7.85 0.81 -13.10
C ILE A 38 7.90 -0.66 -13.53
N ILE A 39 6.75 -1.32 -13.65
CA ILE A 39 6.66 -2.71 -14.09
C ILE A 39 7.29 -2.88 -15.47
N ASP A 40 6.96 -2.00 -16.42
CA ASP A 40 7.50 -2.03 -17.78
C ASP A 40 9.05 -1.87 -17.76
N GLU A 41 9.60 -0.99 -16.90
CA GLU A 41 11.05 -0.84 -16.72
C GLU A 41 11.68 -2.11 -16.12
N ASP A 42 11.04 -2.70 -15.11
CA ASP A 42 11.51 -3.92 -14.45
C ASP A 42 11.51 -5.12 -15.39
N GLU A 43 10.48 -5.28 -16.23
CA GLU A 43 10.42 -6.32 -17.26
C GLU A 43 11.58 -6.20 -18.25
N GLU A 44 11.96 -4.97 -18.65
CA GLU A 44 13.14 -4.74 -19.49
C GLU A 44 14.44 -5.17 -18.79
N ILE A 45 14.56 -4.92 -17.46
CA ILE A 45 15.73 -5.34 -16.66
C ILE A 45 15.78 -6.87 -16.53
N VAL A 46 14.64 -7.50 -16.22
CA VAL A 46 14.50 -8.95 -16.10
C VAL A 46 14.88 -9.63 -17.42
N ALA A 47 14.35 -9.13 -18.56
CA ALA A 47 14.67 -9.64 -19.88
C ALA A 47 16.20 -9.56 -20.17
N ARG A 48 16.83 -8.42 -19.87
CA ARG A 48 18.30 -8.28 -20.00
C ARG A 48 19.08 -9.23 -19.08
N ASN A 49 18.53 -9.54 -17.92
CA ASN A 49 19.16 -10.44 -16.94
C ASN A 49 19.11 -11.92 -17.33
N MET A 50 18.17 -12.33 -18.20
CA MET A 50 18.06 -13.71 -18.65
C MET A 50 19.31 -14.20 -19.40
N GLU A 51 20.02 -13.28 -20.05
CA GLU A 51 21.24 -13.58 -20.81
C GLU A 51 22.52 -13.45 -19.97
N LYS A 52 22.41 -13.02 -18.69
CA LYS A 52 23.56 -12.76 -17.80
C LYS A 52 23.75 -13.89 -16.79
N THR A 53 25.00 -14.12 -16.38
CA THR A 53 25.27 -14.93 -15.19
C THR A 53 24.90 -14.17 -13.93
N ASP A 54 24.53 -14.84 -12.84
CA ASP A 54 24.04 -14.24 -11.59
C ASP A 54 24.91 -13.08 -11.05
N LYS A 55 26.21 -13.18 -11.25
CA LYS A 55 27.18 -12.15 -10.82
C LYS A 55 26.98 -10.78 -11.52
N TYR A 56 26.36 -10.77 -12.69
CA TYR A 56 26.20 -9.57 -13.53
C TYR A 56 24.74 -9.15 -13.69
N LYS A 57 23.83 -9.80 -12.98
CA LYS A 57 22.42 -9.39 -12.97
C LYS A 57 22.24 -8.03 -12.29
N GLU A 58 21.45 -7.17 -12.90
CA GLU A 58 21.04 -5.92 -12.33
C GLU A 58 19.92 -6.19 -11.30
N PRO A 59 20.03 -5.71 -10.06
CA PRO A 59 18.92 -5.79 -9.10
C PRO A 59 17.79 -4.86 -9.51
N LEU A 60 16.55 -5.26 -9.21
CA LEU A 60 15.40 -4.36 -9.29
C LEU A 60 15.49 -3.35 -8.13
N GLU A 61 15.39 -2.07 -8.44
CA GLU A 61 15.38 -1.04 -7.42
C GLU A 61 14.04 -1.02 -6.69
N PRO A 62 14.03 -0.81 -5.37
CA PRO A 62 12.78 -0.78 -4.61
C PRO A 62 11.87 0.38 -5.02
N VAL A 63 10.56 0.16 -4.84
CA VAL A 63 9.52 1.19 -4.95
C VAL A 63 9.24 1.75 -3.56
N GLU A 64 9.38 3.05 -3.38
CA GLU A 64 9.09 3.72 -2.11
C GLU A 64 7.71 4.38 -2.17
N ILE A 65 6.83 4.07 -1.22
CA ILE A 65 5.49 4.68 -1.13
C ILE A 65 5.35 5.41 0.21
N TYR A 66 5.07 6.71 0.12
CA TYR A 66 4.89 7.57 1.29
C TYR A 66 3.40 7.78 1.58
N PHE A 67 2.99 7.51 2.83
CA PHE A 67 1.59 7.54 3.24
C PHE A 67 1.31 8.71 4.18
N ASN A 68 0.33 9.53 3.78
CA ASN A 68 -0.34 10.50 4.65
C ASN A 68 -1.80 10.62 4.20
N SER A 69 -2.63 9.62 4.55
CA SER A 69 -3.96 9.46 3.99
C SER A 69 -4.98 9.02 5.05
N PRO A 70 -6.18 9.59 5.06
CA PRO A 70 -7.30 9.11 5.86
C PRO A 70 -7.95 7.84 5.26
N GLY A 71 -7.46 7.35 4.13
CA GLY A 71 -8.11 6.30 3.34
C GLY A 71 -9.05 6.87 2.29
N GLY A 72 -10.10 6.15 1.94
CA GLY A 72 -11.05 6.57 0.92
C GLY A 72 -11.79 5.41 0.26
N SER A 73 -11.99 5.49 -1.05
CA SER A 73 -12.71 4.49 -1.83
C SER A 73 -12.05 3.12 -1.77
N VAL A 74 -12.80 2.12 -1.33
CA VAL A 74 -12.36 0.73 -1.30
C VAL A 74 -12.02 0.24 -2.72
N ASN A 75 -12.88 0.52 -3.69
CA ASN A 75 -12.65 0.10 -5.08
C ASN A 75 -11.39 0.73 -5.69
N ALA A 76 -11.15 2.01 -5.44
CA ALA A 76 -9.95 2.70 -5.89
C ALA A 76 -8.68 2.08 -5.24
N GLY A 77 -8.74 1.81 -3.93
CA GLY A 77 -7.64 1.17 -3.22
C GLY A 77 -7.39 -0.27 -3.66
N CYS A 78 -8.43 -1.06 -3.88
CA CYS A 78 -8.29 -2.42 -4.41
C CYS A 78 -7.68 -2.45 -5.81
N ALA A 79 -8.01 -1.46 -6.66
CA ALA A 79 -7.36 -1.34 -7.97
C ALA A 79 -5.85 -1.07 -7.85
N ILE A 80 -5.44 -0.24 -6.88
CA ILE A 80 -4.01 -0.03 -6.59
C ILE A 80 -3.38 -1.33 -6.06
N LEU A 81 -4.02 -2.02 -5.08
CA LEU A 81 -3.53 -3.29 -4.53
C LEU A 81 -3.26 -4.32 -5.64
N SER A 82 -4.20 -4.47 -6.58
CA SER A 82 -4.06 -5.43 -7.67
C SER A 82 -2.81 -5.17 -8.53
N ILE A 83 -2.45 -3.91 -8.76
CA ILE A 83 -1.22 -3.60 -9.51
C ILE A 83 0.03 -3.72 -8.63
N MET A 84 -0.07 -3.44 -7.33
CA MET A 84 1.05 -3.67 -6.40
C MET A 84 1.43 -5.15 -6.32
N GLU A 85 0.48 -6.08 -6.49
CA GLU A 85 0.75 -7.53 -6.52
C GLU A 85 1.49 -7.98 -7.78
N GLU A 86 1.50 -7.18 -8.85
CA GLU A 86 2.23 -7.47 -10.10
C GLU A 86 3.72 -7.05 -10.01
N LEU A 87 4.11 -6.27 -8.98
CA LEU A 87 5.49 -5.80 -8.81
C LEU A 87 6.43 -6.93 -8.40
N GLU A 88 7.53 -7.09 -9.13
CA GLU A 88 8.65 -7.96 -8.74
C GLU A 88 9.67 -7.23 -7.85
N ALA A 89 9.75 -5.90 -7.97
CA ALA A 89 10.61 -5.07 -7.14
C ALA A 89 10.09 -5.00 -5.69
N PRO A 90 10.98 -4.97 -4.68
CA PRO A 90 10.56 -4.76 -3.29
C PRO A 90 9.83 -3.44 -3.09
N VAL A 91 8.73 -3.45 -2.34
CA VAL A 91 7.94 -2.25 -2.02
C VAL A 91 8.20 -1.82 -0.57
N ILE A 92 8.60 -0.57 -0.40
CA ILE A 92 8.88 0.05 0.90
C ILE A 92 7.82 1.09 1.21
N GLY A 93 7.04 0.87 2.26
CA GLY A 93 6.03 1.80 2.74
C GLY A 93 6.52 2.67 3.91
N HIS A 94 6.32 3.97 3.81
CA HIS A 94 6.69 4.93 4.85
C HIS A 94 5.47 5.72 5.32
N ILE A 95 5.03 5.55 6.56
CA ILE A 95 4.01 6.44 7.14
C ILE A 95 4.69 7.70 7.68
N ILE A 96 4.37 8.85 7.09
CA ILE A 96 4.92 10.15 7.49
C ILE A 96 3.93 11.02 8.27
N GLY A 97 2.68 10.59 8.33
CA GLY A 97 1.60 11.25 9.08
C GLY A 97 0.52 10.24 9.46
N GLN A 98 -0.66 10.38 8.88
CA GLN A 98 -1.78 9.47 9.08
C GLN A 98 -1.79 8.36 8.02
N CYS A 99 -2.13 7.15 8.46
CA CYS A 99 -2.45 6.03 7.59
C CYS A 99 -3.73 5.38 8.12
N ALA A 100 -4.86 5.62 7.46
CA ALA A 100 -6.15 5.18 7.98
C ALA A 100 -6.99 4.46 6.93
N SER A 101 -7.90 3.57 7.40
CA SER A 101 -8.89 2.90 6.54
C SER A 101 -8.21 2.21 5.34
N MET A 102 -8.65 2.48 4.11
CA MET A 102 -8.10 1.86 2.89
C MET A 102 -6.59 2.05 2.73
N ALA A 103 -6.01 3.15 3.22
CA ALA A 103 -4.56 3.37 3.19
C ALA A 103 -3.78 2.33 4.01
N VAL A 104 -4.38 1.78 5.08
CA VAL A 104 -3.73 0.75 5.92
C VAL A 104 -3.51 -0.54 5.12
N TYR A 105 -4.46 -0.94 4.29
CA TYR A 105 -4.32 -2.15 3.49
C TYR A 105 -3.22 -2.00 2.43
N LEU A 106 -3.14 -0.84 1.77
CA LEU A 106 -2.05 -0.51 0.85
C LEU A 106 -0.69 -0.53 1.57
N PHE A 107 -0.60 0.07 2.75
CA PHE A 107 0.61 0.07 3.56
C PHE A 107 1.02 -1.33 4.01
N LEU A 108 0.06 -2.15 4.45
CA LEU A 108 0.33 -3.52 4.90
C LEU A 108 0.77 -4.43 3.76
N SER A 109 0.43 -4.12 2.52
CA SER A 109 0.87 -4.84 1.33
C SER A 109 2.31 -4.53 0.92
N CYS A 110 2.94 -3.52 1.51
CA CYS A 110 4.38 -3.27 1.33
C CYS A 110 5.21 -4.34 2.06
N ASP A 111 6.37 -4.71 1.48
CA ASP A 111 7.31 -5.69 2.04
C ASP A 111 8.03 -5.13 3.27
N ILE A 112 8.55 -3.92 3.15
CA ILE A 112 9.19 -3.19 4.23
C ILE A 112 8.27 -2.04 4.65
N ARG A 113 7.95 -2.00 5.94
CA ARG A 113 7.01 -1.02 6.50
C ARG A 113 7.63 -0.26 7.63
N THR A 114 7.62 1.06 7.50
CA THR A 114 8.25 1.96 8.47
C THR A 114 7.31 3.11 8.83
N GLY A 115 7.60 3.76 9.92
CA GLY A 115 6.87 4.94 10.36
C GLY A 115 7.70 5.79 11.30
N THR A 116 7.24 7.00 11.56
CA THR A 116 7.90 7.95 12.47
C THR A 116 7.15 8.01 13.81
N ARG A 117 7.76 8.63 14.83
CA ARG A 117 7.09 8.88 16.12
C ARG A 117 5.79 9.70 16.00
N PHE A 118 5.60 10.38 14.89
CA PHE A 118 4.40 11.17 14.59
C PHE A 118 3.36 10.40 13.78
N SER A 119 3.68 9.17 13.36
CA SER A 119 2.77 8.34 12.58
C SER A 119 1.60 7.87 13.42
N GLN A 120 0.41 7.91 12.82
CA GLN A 120 -0.82 7.39 13.38
C GLN A 120 -1.44 6.41 12.39
N ILE A 121 -1.80 5.22 12.87
CA ILE A 121 -2.55 4.23 12.10
C ILE A 121 -3.97 4.19 12.66
N ALA A 122 -4.97 4.15 11.78
CA ALA A 122 -6.34 3.99 12.21
C ALA A 122 -7.07 2.95 11.36
N ILE A 123 -7.71 1.99 12.02
CA ILE A 123 -8.54 0.98 11.37
C ILE A 123 -9.99 1.10 11.83
N HIS A 124 -10.89 0.83 10.91
CA HIS A 124 -12.32 0.69 11.17
C HIS A 124 -12.92 -0.26 10.14
N GLY A 125 -14.07 -0.84 10.45
CA GLY A 125 -14.80 -1.66 9.49
C GLY A 125 -15.22 -0.88 8.25
N THR A 126 -15.45 -1.59 7.18
CA THR A 126 -15.99 -1.00 5.94
C THR A 126 -17.38 -0.44 6.20
N GLY A 127 -17.49 0.88 6.30
CA GLY A 127 -18.77 1.56 6.48
C GLY A 127 -19.43 1.84 5.14
N TYR A 128 -20.72 1.57 5.06
CA TYR A 128 -21.55 1.93 3.90
C TYR A 128 -21.93 3.43 3.95
N GLN A 129 -20.98 4.32 3.78
CA GLN A 129 -21.28 5.74 3.69
C GLN A 129 -21.64 6.11 2.24
N GLY A 130 -22.90 6.47 2.04
CA GLY A 130 -23.35 7.13 0.81
C GLY A 130 -23.72 6.23 -0.36
N LEU A 131 -23.82 4.91 -0.17
CA LEU A 131 -24.57 4.10 -1.10
C LEU A 131 -26.04 4.41 -0.90
N GLY A 132 -26.59 5.33 -1.69
CA GLY A 132 -28.02 5.43 -1.89
C GLY A 132 -28.48 4.11 -2.52
N LEU A 133 -28.64 3.08 -1.69
CA LEU A 133 -29.15 1.78 -2.11
C LEU A 133 -30.62 1.97 -2.49
N THR A 134 -30.85 2.37 -3.73
CA THR A 134 -32.15 2.36 -4.39
C THR A 134 -32.11 1.23 -5.40
N GLY A 135 -32.86 0.18 -5.17
CA GLY A 135 -32.90 -0.97 -6.05
C GLY A 135 -33.81 -2.07 -5.52
N TYR A 136 -33.90 -3.14 -6.24
CA TYR A 136 -34.62 -4.33 -5.78
C TYR A 136 -33.88 -5.00 -4.62
N LEU A 137 -34.61 -5.60 -3.69
CA LEU A 137 -34.08 -6.24 -2.49
C LEU A 137 -32.98 -7.27 -2.83
N GLU A 138 -33.17 -8.05 -3.87
CA GLU A 138 -32.22 -9.07 -4.37
C GLU A 138 -30.90 -8.45 -4.83
N GLU A 139 -30.92 -7.27 -5.47
CA GLU A 139 -29.72 -6.55 -5.87
C GLU A 139 -28.94 -6.05 -4.64
N MET A 140 -29.66 -5.54 -3.64
CA MET A 140 -29.05 -5.09 -2.38
C MET A 140 -28.39 -6.25 -1.62
N GLU A 141 -29.03 -7.40 -1.55
CA GLU A 141 -28.46 -8.61 -0.93
C GLU A 141 -27.20 -9.06 -1.67
N SER A 142 -27.21 -9.01 -3.01
CA SER A 142 -26.05 -9.35 -3.83
C SER A 142 -24.85 -8.41 -3.58
N ILE A 143 -25.11 -7.09 -3.52
CA ILE A 143 -24.10 -6.09 -3.22
C ILE A 143 -23.51 -6.33 -1.82
N ILE A 144 -24.34 -6.50 -0.81
CA ILE A 144 -23.90 -6.77 0.57
C ILE A 144 -23.07 -8.06 0.65
N LYS A 145 -23.42 -9.08 -0.10
CA LYS A 145 -22.67 -10.34 -0.15
C LYS A 145 -21.28 -10.15 -0.75
N ALA A 146 -21.19 -9.41 -1.87
CA ALA A 146 -19.93 -9.09 -2.52
C ALA A 146 -19.01 -8.24 -1.61
N ASP A 147 -19.55 -7.23 -0.96
CA ASP A 147 -18.79 -6.38 -0.03
C ASP A 147 -18.30 -7.15 1.19
N LYS A 148 -19.12 -8.06 1.74
CA LYS A 148 -18.68 -8.94 2.83
C LYS A 148 -17.55 -9.86 2.42
N GLN A 149 -17.54 -10.32 1.17
CA GLN A 149 -16.45 -11.13 0.65
C GLN A 149 -15.18 -10.29 0.55
N LEU A 150 -15.24 -9.12 -0.08
CA LEU A 150 -14.11 -8.21 -0.21
C LEU A 150 -13.56 -7.78 1.16
N SER A 151 -14.44 -7.47 2.13
CA SER A 151 -14.01 -7.18 3.51
C SER A 151 -13.20 -8.32 4.12
N ARG A 152 -13.54 -9.58 3.86
CA ARG A 152 -12.79 -10.72 4.40
C ARG A 152 -11.40 -10.83 3.78
N GLU A 153 -11.26 -10.53 2.49
CA GLU A 153 -9.94 -10.50 1.83
C GLU A 153 -9.07 -9.38 2.42
N LEU A 154 -9.63 -8.19 2.61
CA LEU A 154 -8.94 -7.08 3.25
C LEU A 154 -8.56 -7.40 4.72
N ASP A 155 -9.47 -8.00 5.48
CA ASP A 155 -9.21 -8.45 6.85
C ASP A 155 -8.08 -9.48 6.91
N SER A 156 -7.97 -10.36 5.92
CA SER A 156 -6.88 -11.34 5.86
C SER A 156 -5.52 -10.66 5.78
N ILE A 157 -5.38 -9.58 5.00
CA ILE A 157 -4.14 -8.78 4.94
C ILE A 157 -3.75 -8.29 6.33
N VAL A 158 -4.72 -7.74 7.09
CA VAL A 158 -4.44 -7.23 8.44
C VAL A 158 -3.98 -8.36 9.38
N LEU A 159 -4.69 -9.50 9.35
CA LEU A 159 -4.40 -10.63 10.23
C LEU A 159 -3.09 -11.32 9.91
N GLU A 160 -2.70 -11.37 8.64
CA GLU A 160 -1.45 -11.98 8.19
C GLU A 160 -0.23 -11.06 8.44
N LYS A 161 -0.41 -9.77 8.22
CA LYS A 161 0.69 -8.80 8.26
C LYS A 161 0.89 -8.14 9.63
N THR A 162 -0.01 -8.38 10.59
CA THR A 162 0.07 -7.80 11.95
C THR A 162 -0.12 -8.87 13.03
N LYS A 163 0.01 -8.44 14.29
CA LYS A 163 -0.28 -9.27 15.48
C LYS A 163 -1.68 -9.02 16.04
N LEU A 164 -2.57 -8.40 15.26
CA LEU A 164 -3.96 -8.21 15.67
C LEU A 164 -4.69 -9.54 15.65
N THR A 165 -5.53 -9.74 16.65
CA THR A 165 -6.43 -10.88 16.71
C THR A 165 -7.72 -10.59 15.94
N ARG A 166 -8.41 -11.64 15.47
CA ARG A 166 -9.76 -11.49 14.88
C ARG A 166 -10.75 -10.76 15.79
N LYS A 167 -10.60 -10.92 17.11
CA LYS A 167 -11.44 -10.21 18.09
C LYS A 167 -11.17 -8.71 18.07
N GLU A 168 -9.90 -8.32 18.12
CA GLU A 168 -9.50 -6.89 18.08
C GLU A 168 -9.90 -6.22 16.75
N LEU A 169 -9.82 -6.97 15.64
CA LEU A 169 -10.24 -6.47 14.34
C LEU A 169 -11.76 -6.25 14.29
N ARG A 170 -12.56 -7.20 14.79
CA ARG A 170 -14.02 -7.04 14.89
C ARG A 170 -14.45 -5.89 15.80
N GLU A 171 -13.72 -5.65 16.88
CA GLU A 171 -13.97 -4.50 17.75
C GLU A 171 -13.78 -3.17 17.00
N SER A 172 -12.84 -3.15 16.03
CA SER A 172 -12.64 -1.97 15.16
C SER A 172 -13.72 -1.80 14.07
N GLU A 173 -14.51 -2.83 13.76
CA GLU A 173 -15.62 -2.72 12.80
C GLU A 173 -16.70 -1.74 13.27
N THR A 174 -16.89 -1.61 14.58
CA THR A 174 -17.91 -0.75 15.19
C THR A 174 -17.37 0.56 15.73
N CYS A 175 -16.04 0.68 15.88
CA CYS A 175 -15.40 1.85 16.46
C CYS A 175 -14.03 2.09 15.81
N LEU A 176 -13.80 3.30 15.33
CA LEU A 176 -12.50 3.70 14.79
C LEU A 176 -11.41 3.53 15.86
N LYS A 177 -10.42 2.68 15.57
CA LYS A 177 -9.32 2.40 16.49
C LYS A 177 -8.03 3.02 15.98
N PHE A 178 -7.44 3.86 16.80
CA PHE A 178 -6.15 4.51 16.53
C PHE A 178 -5.01 3.77 17.24
N PHE A 179 -3.88 3.69 16.55
CA PHE A 179 -2.62 3.18 17.05
C PHE A 179 -1.54 4.25 16.86
N GLY A 180 -0.98 4.75 17.95
CA GLY A 180 0.24 5.56 17.89
C GLY A 180 1.46 4.70 17.56
N TYR A 181 2.60 5.32 17.24
CA TYR A 181 3.80 4.62 16.79
C TYR A 181 4.21 3.42 17.66
N LYS A 182 4.30 3.60 18.99
CA LYS A 182 4.72 2.52 19.92
C LYS A 182 3.75 1.33 19.89
N GLU A 183 2.46 1.60 19.88
CA GLU A 183 1.43 0.57 19.86
C GLU A 183 1.40 -0.13 18.49
N ALA A 184 1.44 0.61 17.38
CA ALA A 184 1.51 0.08 16.05
C ALA A 184 2.73 -0.82 15.85
N LYS A 185 3.91 -0.43 16.37
CA LYS A 185 5.10 -1.27 16.38
C LYS A 185 4.89 -2.58 17.15
N LYS A 186 4.33 -2.51 18.35
CA LYS A 186 4.02 -3.70 19.18
C LYS A 186 3.04 -4.64 18.46
N LYS A 187 2.08 -4.08 17.75
CA LYS A 187 1.08 -4.82 16.97
C LYS A 187 1.59 -5.32 15.60
N GLY A 188 2.85 -5.02 15.24
CA GLY A 188 3.49 -5.55 14.03
C GLY A 188 3.11 -4.84 12.73
N PHE A 189 2.56 -3.62 12.79
CA PHE A 189 2.31 -2.82 11.61
C PHE A 189 3.60 -2.46 10.89
N TYR A 190 4.67 -2.18 11.63
CA TYR A 190 6.01 -1.89 11.10
C TYR A 190 6.88 -3.14 11.11
N THR A 191 7.66 -3.33 10.04
CA THR A 191 8.65 -4.41 9.93
C THR A 191 10.04 -3.94 10.33
N HIS A 192 10.33 -2.64 10.15
CA HIS A 192 11.64 -2.03 10.40
C HIS A 192 11.48 -0.71 11.15
N ASP A 193 12.48 -0.38 11.95
CA ASP A 193 12.61 0.94 12.57
C ASP A 193 13.44 1.84 11.66
N VAL A 194 12.88 2.97 11.23
CA VAL A 194 13.62 4.01 10.48
C VAL A 194 14.62 4.69 11.37
N TYR A 195 14.33 4.73 12.67
CA TYR A 195 15.17 5.35 13.67
C TYR A 195 15.48 4.33 14.78
N ASN A 196 16.70 3.84 14.84
CA ASN A 196 17.28 3.36 16.08
C ASN A 196 17.39 4.57 17.02
N PHE A 197 16.25 5.01 17.55
CA PHE A 197 16.26 5.82 18.75
C PHE A 197 16.56 4.87 19.90
N GLU A 198 17.83 4.57 20.12
CA GLU A 198 18.30 4.29 21.45
C GLU A 198 17.88 5.49 22.29
N ASN A 199 16.91 5.25 23.14
CA ASN A 199 16.29 6.21 24.03
C ASN A 199 17.35 7.01 24.79
N PRO A 200 17.39 8.32 24.76
CA PRO A 200 17.69 9.04 25.98
C PRO A 200 16.43 8.93 26.83
N GLU A 201 16.53 8.18 27.94
CA GLU A 201 15.58 8.23 29.04
C GLU A 201 15.35 9.71 29.37
N ILE A 202 14.16 10.20 29.04
CA ILE A 202 13.67 11.46 29.54
C ILE A 202 12.89 11.09 30.77
N ASP A 203 13.55 11.19 31.93
CA ASP A 203 12.95 11.24 33.25
C ASP A 203 11.91 12.38 33.37
#